data_e9024d822f492b2f4a2b6f256cc8a338
#
_entry.id   e9024d822f492b2f4a2b6f256cc8a338
#
_cell.length_a   1.000
_cell.length_b   1.000
_cell.length_c   1.000
_cell.angle_alpha   90.00
_cell.angle_beta   90.00
_cell.angle_gamma   90.00
#
_symmetry.space_group_name_H-M   'P 1'
#
loop_
_entity.id
_entity.type
_entity.pdbx_description
1 polymer ?
#
loop_
_entity_poly.entity_id
_entity_poly.type
_entity_poly.pdbx_seq_one_letter_code
_entity_poly.pdbx_strand_id
1 'polypeptide(L)'
;MFYISKDNPCYYFTSVTNNRLPVFRTDKLKEITCNAISEARKSSEILIFAYVIMPDHFHIITDGKLKPSNILRYLNGVTARRVIDYLKENNFTSSLDKLKQFEKKRGYKYSLWEHHSDTFTITSESMFMQKVNYIHLNPIRAELVGNMDDYLYSSARIWKRKLLENEPLEMDIGKIKWRET
;
A
#
# COMPACT_ATOMS: atom_id res chain seq x y z
N MET A 1 11.12 16.59 10.45
CA MET A 1 9.89 17.18 9.89
C MET A 1 9.99 17.20 8.40
N PHE A 2 8.89 16.95 7.68
CA PHE A 2 8.85 16.76 6.25
C PHE A 2 7.99 17.85 5.58
N TYR A 3 8.59 18.63 4.66
CA TYR A 3 7.88 19.62 3.83
C TYR A 3 7.77 19.09 2.41
N ILE A 4 6.56 19.09 1.87
CA ILE A 4 6.32 18.66 0.48
C ILE A 4 6.76 19.75 -0.47
N SER A 5 7.72 19.44 -1.37
CA SER A 5 8.24 20.36 -2.37
C SER A 5 8.81 19.60 -3.58
N LYS A 6 9.29 20.33 -4.59
CA LYS A 6 10.02 19.72 -5.71
C LYS A 6 11.32 19.05 -5.27
N ASP A 7 12.01 19.62 -4.29
CA ASP A 7 13.28 19.10 -3.77
C ASP A 7 13.09 18.01 -2.72
N ASN A 8 11.88 17.90 -2.17
CA ASN A 8 11.49 16.91 -1.16
C ASN A 8 10.10 16.34 -1.49
N PRO A 9 9.99 15.55 -2.57
CA PRO A 9 8.71 15.03 -3.02
C PRO A 9 8.18 13.90 -2.14
N CYS A 10 6.88 13.64 -2.25
CA CYS A 10 6.28 12.37 -1.89
C CYS A 10 6.05 11.52 -3.14
N TYR A 11 5.92 10.22 -2.95
CA TYR A 11 5.51 9.31 -4.01
C TYR A 11 4.19 8.63 -3.68
N TYR A 12 3.29 8.64 -4.64
CA TYR A 12 2.08 7.84 -4.64
C TYR A 12 2.34 6.60 -5.50
N PHE A 13 2.07 5.43 -4.93
CA PHE A 13 2.21 4.14 -5.60
C PHE A 13 0.88 3.42 -5.69
N THR A 14 0.70 2.70 -6.79
CA THR A 14 -0.34 1.68 -6.97
C THR A 14 0.34 0.36 -7.30
N SER A 15 0.13 -0.65 -6.47
CA SER A 15 0.56 -2.03 -6.76
C SER A 15 -0.68 -2.91 -6.95
N VAL A 16 -0.82 -3.46 -8.14
CA VAL A 16 -1.95 -4.30 -8.55
C VAL A 16 -1.53 -5.77 -8.53
N THR A 17 -2.39 -6.64 -8.03
CA THR A 17 -2.13 -8.09 -8.07
C THR A 17 -2.18 -8.60 -9.50
N ASN A 18 -1.40 -9.64 -9.77
CA ASN A 18 -1.34 -10.25 -11.10
C ASN A 18 -2.74 -10.65 -11.60
N ASN A 19 -3.10 -10.21 -12.82
CA ASN A 19 -4.41 -10.38 -13.43
C ASN A 19 -5.58 -9.86 -12.55
N ARG A 20 -5.35 -8.87 -11.73
CA ARG A 20 -6.33 -8.33 -10.77
C ARG A 20 -7.02 -9.40 -9.92
N LEU A 21 -6.30 -10.46 -9.58
CA LEU A 21 -6.82 -11.49 -8.67
C LEU A 21 -7.14 -10.87 -7.31
N PRO A 22 -8.32 -11.10 -6.72
CA PRO A 22 -8.70 -10.50 -5.44
C PRO A 22 -8.03 -11.24 -4.26
N VAL A 23 -6.69 -11.20 -4.23
CA VAL A 23 -5.88 -11.89 -3.21
C VAL A 23 -6.17 -11.36 -1.81
N PHE A 24 -6.41 -10.04 -1.67
CA PHE A 24 -6.69 -9.40 -0.39
C PHE A 24 -8.19 -9.36 -0.05
N ARG A 25 -8.96 -10.37 -0.46
CA ARG A 25 -10.39 -10.44 -0.22
C ARG A 25 -10.73 -10.67 1.25
N THR A 26 -9.89 -11.40 1.99
CA THR A 26 -10.08 -11.68 3.41
C THR A 26 -9.34 -10.68 4.28
N ASP A 27 -9.87 -10.43 5.48
CA ASP A 27 -9.22 -9.54 6.45
C ASP A 27 -7.84 -10.09 6.87
N LYS A 28 -7.70 -11.41 6.95
CA LYS A 28 -6.41 -12.04 7.26
C LYS A 28 -5.31 -11.68 6.24
N LEU A 29 -5.62 -11.69 4.94
CA LEU A 29 -4.64 -11.33 3.91
C LEU A 29 -4.36 -9.83 3.86
N LYS A 30 -5.35 -8.98 4.19
CA LYS A 30 -5.13 -7.54 4.35
C LYS A 30 -4.25 -7.25 5.58
N GLU A 31 -4.48 -7.92 6.71
CA GLU A 31 -3.64 -7.83 7.92
C GLU A 31 -2.19 -8.21 7.62
N ILE A 32 -1.97 -9.36 6.96
CA ILE A 32 -0.63 -9.80 6.55
C ILE A 32 0.04 -8.75 5.66
N THR A 33 -0.73 -8.14 4.74
CA THR A 33 -0.22 -7.08 3.86
C THR A 33 0.17 -5.82 4.65
N CYS A 34 -0.64 -5.38 5.62
CA CYS A 34 -0.30 -4.26 6.49
C CYS A 34 0.97 -4.55 7.31
N ASN A 35 1.08 -5.74 7.89
CA ASN A 35 2.27 -6.17 8.64
C ASN A 35 3.53 -6.20 7.74
N ALA A 36 3.40 -6.68 6.51
CA ALA A 36 4.49 -6.69 5.53
C ALA A 36 4.91 -5.28 5.10
N ILE A 37 3.95 -4.36 4.92
CA ILE A 37 4.24 -2.93 4.66
C ILE A 37 4.94 -2.31 5.87
N SER A 38 4.53 -2.63 7.10
CA SER A 38 5.20 -2.16 8.33
C SER A 38 6.65 -2.68 8.40
N GLU A 39 6.90 -3.94 8.04
CA GLU A 39 8.25 -4.52 7.93
C GLU A 39 9.08 -3.78 6.87
N ALA A 40 8.52 -3.55 5.68
CA ALA A 40 9.17 -2.81 4.61
C ALA A 40 9.49 -1.37 5.02
N ARG A 41 8.57 -0.67 5.69
CA ARG A 41 8.74 0.67 6.24
C ARG A 41 9.96 0.73 7.18
N LYS A 42 10.02 -0.20 8.14
CA LYS A 42 11.13 -0.26 9.10
C LYS A 42 12.47 -0.56 8.42
N SER A 43 12.50 -1.51 7.48
CA SER A 43 13.72 -1.92 6.78
C SER A 43 14.26 -0.85 5.81
N SER A 44 13.40 0.00 5.26
CA SER A 44 13.78 1.04 4.31
C SER A 44 13.78 2.45 4.91
N GLU A 45 13.35 2.59 6.18
CA GLU A 45 13.23 3.86 6.90
C GLU A 45 12.37 4.91 6.18
N ILE A 46 11.39 4.47 5.36
CA ILE A 46 10.44 5.37 4.69
C ILE A 46 9.34 5.80 5.64
N LEU A 47 8.78 6.99 5.38
CA LEU A 47 7.58 7.49 6.06
C LEU A 47 6.35 7.11 5.23
N ILE A 48 5.26 6.75 5.90
CA ILE A 48 3.97 6.44 5.28
C ILE A 48 2.94 7.48 5.70
N PHE A 49 2.30 8.13 4.72
CA PHE A 49 1.37 9.24 4.94
C PHE A 49 -0.09 8.89 4.66
N ALA A 50 -0.36 8.01 3.72
CA ALA A 50 -1.70 7.50 3.44
C ALA A 50 -1.63 6.11 2.82
N TYR A 51 -2.66 5.28 3.06
CA TYR A 51 -2.79 3.97 2.43
C TYR A 51 -4.23 3.50 2.34
N VAL A 52 -4.46 2.53 1.45
CA VAL A 52 -5.63 1.65 1.43
C VAL A 52 -5.26 0.30 0.81
N ILE A 53 -5.72 -0.79 1.42
CA ILE A 53 -5.57 -2.16 0.88
C ILE A 53 -6.93 -2.57 0.31
N MET A 54 -7.02 -2.62 -1.02
CA MET A 54 -8.20 -3.07 -1.76
C MET A 54 -8.12 -4.59 -2.04
N PRO A 55 -9.19 -5.25 -2.49
CA PRO A 55 -9.16 -6.70 -2.73
C PRO A 55 -8.09 -7.18 -3.71
N ASP A 56 -7.73 -6.38 -4.72
CA ASP A 56 -6.80 -6.71 -5.81
C ASP A 56 -5.64 -5.74 -5.97
N HIS A 57 -5.51 -4.74 -5.11
CA HIS A 57 -4.44 -3.75 -5.18
C HIS A 57 -4.27 -3.01 -3.86
N PHE A 58 -3.18 -2.26 -3.71
CA PHE A 58 -3.08 -1.24 -2.70
C PHE A 58 -2.62 0.10 -3.29
N HIS A 59 -3.00 1.18 -2.62
CA HIS A 59 -2.43 2.50 -2.82
C HIS A 59 -1.69 2.94 -1.56
N ILE A 60 -0.58 3.64 -1.74
CA ILE A 60 0.21 4.16 -0.62
C ILE A 60 0.91 5.47 -1.01
N ILE A 61 1.02 6.40 -0.07
CA ILE A 61 1.85 7.60 -0.20
C ILE A 61 3.00 7.51 0.80
N THR A 62 4.23 7.69 0.30
CA THR A 62 5.45 7.70 1.11
C THR A 62 6.22 8.99 0.91
N ASP A 63 7.23 9.23 1.78
CA ASP A 63 8.25 10.24 1.50
C ASP A 63 9.12 9.86 0.29
N GLY A 64 9.88 10.83 -0.20
CA GLY A 64 10.80 10.68 -1.34
C GLY A 64 12.26 10.47 -0.95
N LYS A 65 12.56 9.99 0.26
CA LYS A 65 13.93 9.76 0.75
C LYS A 65 14.72 8.80 -0.14
N LEU A 66 14.06 7.77 -0.65
CA LEU A 66 14.64 6.78 -1.56
C LEU A 66 14.09 6.96 -2.98
N LYS A 67 14.81 6.44 -3.98
CA LYS A 67 14.28 6.36 -5.36
C LYS A 67 12.99 5.50 -5.39
N PRO A 68 11.99 5.87 -6.21
CA PRO A 68 10.71 5.14 -6.29
C PRO A 68 10.86 3.64 -6.52
N SER A 69 11.79 3.23 -7.39
CA SER A 69 12.07 1.82 -7.68
C SER A 69 12.57 1.05 -6.45
N ASN A 70 13.32 1.69 -5.56
CA ASN A 70 13.79 1.08 -4.33
C ASN A 70 12.64 0.92 -3.32
N ILE A 71 11.80 1.96 -3.17
CA ILE A 71 10.61 1.89 -2.30
C ILE A 71 9.69 0.75 -2.76
N LEU A 72 9.38 0.69 -4.05
CA LEU A 72 8.55 -0.39 -4.62
C LEU A 72 9.18 -1.77 -4.41
N ARG A 73 10.50 -1.90 -4.54
CA ARG A 73 11.18 -3.17 -4.29
C ARG A 73 11.01 -3.64 -2.84
N TYR A 74 11.04 -2.73 -1.86
CA TYR A 74 10.77 -3.07 -0.47
C TYR A 74 9.29 -3.42 -0.25
N LEU A 75 8.39 -2.54 -0.65
CA LEU A 75 6.94 -2.73 -0.45
C LEU A 75 6.46 -4.02 -1.14
N ASN A 76 6.71 -4.15 -2.44
CA ASN A 76 6.21 -5.27 -3.24
C ASN A 76 6.95 -6.58 -2.93
N GLY A 77 8.25 -6.51 -2.64
CA GLY A 77 9.05 -7.71 -2.33
C GLY A 77 8.66 -8.34 -1.01
N VAL A 78 8.53 -7.54 0.05
CA VAL A 78 8.16 -8.05 1.38
C VAL A 78 6.71 -8.52 1.39
N THR A 79 5.78 -7.74 0.84
CA THR A 79 4.35 -8.13 0.79
C THR A 79 4.14 -9.40 -0.03
N ALA A 80 4.77 -9.53 -1.21
CA ALA A 80 4.68 -10.74 -2.02
C ALA A 80 5.18 -11.97 -1.26
N ARG A 81 6.34 -11.86 -0.60
CA ARG A 81 6.90 -12.96 0.18
C ARG A 81 5.94 -13.40 1.29
N ARG A 82 5.48 -12.47 2.14
CA ARG A 82 4.62 -12.79 3.29
C ARG A 82 3.27 -13.39 2.87
N VAL A 83 2.66 -12.84 1.82
CA VAL A 83 1.40 -13.36 1.28
C VAL A 83 1.58 -14.76 0.67
N ILE A 84 2.61 -14.96 -0.14
CA ILE A 84 2.87 -16.27 -0.77
C ILE A 84 3.22 -17.32 0.28
N ASP A 85 4.02 -16.97 1.30
CA ASP A 85 4.37 -17.89 2.38
C ASP A 85 3.13 -18.30 3.18
N TYR A 86 2.27 -17.35 3.54
CA TYR A 86 0.99 -17.65 4.18
C TYR A 86 0.10 -18.59 3.35
N LEU A 87 0.01 -18.36 2.02
CA LEU A 87 -0.77 -19.23 1.13
C LEU A 87 -0.21 -20.66 1.07
N LYS A 88 1.13 -20.81 1.12
CA LYS A 88 1.79 -22.13 1.16
C LYS A 88 1.57 -22.84 2.48
N GLU A 89 1.81 -22.16 3.60
CA GLU A 89 1.69 -22.71 4.96
C GLU A 89 0.27 -23.19 5.27
N ASN A 90 -0.74 -22.53 4.67
CA ASN A 90 -2.14 -22.89 4.85
C ASN A 90 -2.72 -23.74 3.70
N ASN A 91 -1.87 -24.26 2.79
CA ASN A 91 -2.25 -25.12 1.69
C ASN A 91 -3.31 -24.53 0.74
N PHE A 92 -3.30 -23.22 0.51
CA PHE A 92 -4.18 -22.55 -0.46
C PHE A 92 -3.71 -22.79 -1.91
N THR A 93 -3.70 -24.07 -2.34
CA THR A 93 -3.16 -24.52 -3.64
C THR A 93 -3.83 -23.82 -4.80
N SER A 94 -5.17 -23.70 -4.79
CA SER A 94 -5.92 -23.02 -5.87
C SER A 94 -5.53 -21.54 -6.04
N SER A 95 -5.24 -20.84 -4.93
CA SER A 95 -4.77 -19.45 -4.97
C SER A 95 -3.33 -19.39 -5.50
N LEU A 96 -2.47 -20.30 -5.05
CA LEU A 96 -1.09 -20.39 -5.52
C LEU A 96 -1.00 -20.72 -7.01
N ASP A 97 -1.87 -21.62 -7.54
CA ASP A 97 -1.88 -21.96 -8.94
C ASP A 97 -2.26 -20.77 -9.84
N LYS A 98 -3.17 -19.90 -9.36
CA LYS A 98 -3.51 -18.66 -10.07
C LYS A 98 -2.36 -17.65 -10.09
N LEU A 99 -1.49 -17.66 -9.09
CA LEU A 99 -0.31 -16.78 -8.98
C LEU A 99 0.94 -17.39 -9.63
N LYS A 100 0.85 -18.61 -10.15
CA LYS A 100 1.98 -19.32 -10.76
C LYS A 100 2.41 -18.66 -12.06
N GLN A 101 3.70 -18.42 -12.20
CA GLN A 101 4.27 -17.93 -13.44
C GLN A 101 4.60 -19.10 -14.38
N PHE A 102 4.06 -19.06 -15.59
CA PHE A 102 4.35 -20.05 -16.63
C PHE A 102 5.65 -19.74 -17.39
N GLU A 103 6.09 -18.47 -17.38
CA GLU A 103 7.34 -18.07 -18.02
C GLU A 103 8.48 -17.98 -16.99
N LYS A 104 9.49 -18.84 -17.14
CA LYS A 104 10.68 -18.93 -16.27
C LYS A 104 11.63 -17.72 -16.34
N LYS A 105 11.26 -16.61 -17.00
CA LYS A 105 12.16 -15.48 -17.27
C LYS A 105 12.79 -14.81 -16.04
N ARG A 106 12.31 -15.06 -14.80
CA ARG A 106 12.77 -14.40 -13.59
C ARG A 106 13.08 -15.29 -12.39
N GLY A 107 13.11 -16.59 -12.52
CA GLY A 107 13.47 -17.52 -11.43
C GLY A 107 12.45 -17.65 -10.29
N TYR A 108 11.34 -16.91 -10.30
CA TYR A 108 10.28 -17.00 -9.28
C TYR A 108 9.15 -17.90 -9.75
N LYS A 109 8.72 -18.82 -8.88
CA LYS A 109 7.61 -19.75 -9.16
C LYS A 109 6.25 -19.04 -9.13
N TYR A 110 6.09 -17.99 -8.29
CA TYR A 110 4.84 -17.25 -8.08
C TYR A 110 5.09 -15.76 -8.22
N SER A 111 4.13 -15.02 -8.78
CA SER A 111 4.11 -13.56 -8.82
C SER A 111 2.82 -13.03 -8.21
N LEU A 112 2.94 -12.24 -7.13
CA LEU A 112 1.79 -11.57 -6.53
C LEU A 112 1.38 -10.34 -7.34
N TRP A 113 2.36 -9.55 -7.80
CA TRP A 113 2.15 -8.24 -8.40
C TRP A 113 2.26 -8.27 -9.92
N GLU A 114 1.49 -7.41 -10.57
CA GLU A 114 1.70 -7.07 -11.98
C GLU A 114 3.08 -6.46 -12.20
N HIS A 115 3.53 -6.50 -13.46
CA HIS A 115 4.88 -6.08 -13.84
C HIS A 115 5.12 -4.58 -13.71
N HIS A 116 4.06 -3.79 -13.91
CA HIS A 116 4.08 -2.34 -13.88
C HIS A 116 3.28 -1.85 -12.67
N SER A 117 3.97 -1.19 -11.76
CA SER A 117 3.34 -0.42 -10.69
C SER A 117 3.33 1.04 -11.09
N ASP A 118 2.18 1.69 -10.96
CA ASP A 118 2.08 3.12 -11.22
C ASP A 118 2.74 3.90 -10.10
N THR A 119 3.58 4.85 -10.50
CA THR A 119 4.23 5.78 -9.58
C THR A 119 3.95 7.21 -10.01
N PHE A 120 3.49 8.03 -9.08
CA PHE A 120 3.25 9.44 -9.31
C PHE A 120 4.03 10.29 -8.30
N THR A 121 4.79 11.27 -8.80
CA THR A 121 5.57 12.18 -7.95
C THR A 121 4.69 13.35 -7.50
N ILE A 122 4.62 13.57 -6.20
CA ILE A 122 3.84 14.61 -5.54
C ILE A 122 4.82 15.71 -5.08
N THR A 123 4.67 16.91 -5.61
CA THR A 123 5.57 18.06 -5.36
C THR A 123 4.89 19.25 -4.70
N SER A 124 3.60 19.15 -4.39
CA SER A 124 2.84 20.20 -3.70
C SER A 124 1.82 19.60 -2.73
N GLU A 125 1.42 20.40 -1.74
CA GLU A 125 0.40 20.03 -0.75
C GLU A 125 -0.96 19.80 -1.39
N SER A 126 -1.32 20.57 -2.40
CA SER A 126 -2.57 20.39 -3.15
C SER A 126 -2.62 19.02 -3.85
N MET A 127 -1.55 18.65 -4.56
CA MET A 127 -1.43 17.31 -5.19
C MET A 127 -1.46 16.21 -4.14
N PHE A 128 -0.81 16.42 -3.00
CA PHE A 128 -0.78 15.48 -1.89
C PHE A 128 -2.19 15.23 -1.36
N MET A 129 -2.93 16.28 -1.01
CA MET A 129 -4.31 16.16 -0.50
C MET A 129 -5.27 15.55 -1.53
N GLN A 130 -5.09 15.86 -2.81
CA GLN A 130 -5.85 15.22 -3.89
C GLN A 130 -5.63 13.69 -3.89
N LYS A 131 -4.38 13.22 -3.74
CA LYS A 131 -4.06 11.80 -3.70
C LYS A 131 -4.51 11.13 -2.39
N VAL A 132 -4.42 11.80 -1.24
CA VAL A 132 -4.98 11.33 0.04
C VAL A 132 -6.48 11.10 -0.10
N ASN A 133 -7.22 12.08 -0.62
CA ASN A 133 -8.66 11.96 -0.83
C ASN A 133 -9.00 10.84 -1.83
N TYR A 134 -8.22 10.69 -2.90
CA TYR A 134 -8.38 9.60 -3.85
C TYR A 134 -8.25 8.23 -3.15
N ILE A 135 -7.21 8.03 -2.34
CA ILE A 135 -6.97 6.80 -1.56
C ILE A 135 -8.17 6.50 -0.66
N HIS A 136 -8.63 7.49 0.11
CA HIS A 136 -9.69 7.29 1.10
C HIS A 136 -11.07 7.02 0.47
N LEU A 137 -11.31 7.51 -0.75
CA LEU A 137 -12.55 7.29 -1.47
C LEU A 137 -12.59 5.95 -2.23
N ASN A 138 -11.47 5.24 -2.37
CA ASN A 138 -11.44 3.96 -3.10
C ASN A 138 -12.44 2.93 -2.60
N PRO A 139 -12.58 2.66 -1.28
CA PRO A 139 -13.54 1.67 -0.79
C PRO A 139 -15.00 2.05 -1.07
N ILE A 140 -15.34 3.35 -1.05
CA ILE A 140 -16.69 3.82 -1.40
C ILE A 140 -16.95 3.63 -2.90
N ARG A 141 -15.98 4.01 -3.76
CA ARG A 141 -16.11 3.83 -5.22
C ARG A 141 -16.22 2.38 -5.64
N ALA A 142 -15.64 1.47 -4.85
CA ALA A 142 -15.73 0.02 -5.05
C ALA A 142 -16.94 -0.60 -4.34
N GLU A 143 -17.85 0.22 -3.78
CA GLU A 143 -19.07 -0.20 -3.08
C GLU A 143 -18.84 -1.18 -1.92
N LEU A 144 -17.62 -1.14 -1.31
CA LEU A 144 -17.29 -1.99 -0.17
C LEU A 144 -17.81 -1.45 1.15
N VAL A 145 -17.97 -0.13 1.26
CA VAL A 145 -18.52 0.58 2.44
C VAL A 145 -19.30 1.81 2.00
N GLY A 146 -20.23 2.26 2.84
CA GLY A 146 -20.99 3.51 2.62
C GLY A 146 -20.22 4.77 3.08
N ASN A 147 -19.31 4.63 4.05
CA ASN A 147 -18.49 5.71 4.56
C ASN A 147 -17.02 5.30 4.56
N MET A 148 -16.11 6.20 4.18
CA MET A 148 -14.67 5.93 4.13
C MET A 148 -14.08 5.53 5.50
N ASP A 149 -14.69 5.99 6.60
CA ASP A 149 -14.23 5.69 7.95
C ASP A 149 -14.51 4.23 8.35
N ASP A 150 -15.46 3.57 7.68
CA ASP A 150 -15.88 2.20 8.01
C ASP A 150 -14.94 1.15 7.39
N TYR A 151 -14.03 1.57 6.50
CA TYR A 151 -13.09 0.64 5.89
C TYR A 151 -11.82 0.50 6.75
N LEU A 152 -11.67 -0.64 7.44
CA LEU A 152 -10.61 -0.88 8.41
C LEU A 152 -9.19 -0.74 7.81
N TYR A 153 -8.98 -1.22 6.60
CA TYR A 153 -7.65 -1.27 5.96
C TYR A 153 -7.37 -0.02 5.10
N SER A 154 -7.67 1.14 5.69
CA SER A 154 -7.45 2.47 5.11
C SER A 154 -7.03 3.46 6.20
N SER A 155 -6.19 4.42 5.84
CA SER A 155 -5.79 5.51 6.73
C SER A 155 -6.85 6.60 6.92
N ALA A 156 -8.06 6.47 6.34
CA ALA A 156 -9.09 7.52 6.38
C ALA A 156 -9.45 7.94 7.81
N ARG A 157 -9.62 6.98 8.74
CA ARG A 157 -9.92 7.25 10.15
C ARG A 157 -8.82 8.03 10.84
N ILE A 158 -7.54 7.63 10.58
CA ILE A 158 -6.36 8.25 11.18
C ILE A 158 -6.28 9.72 10.78
N TRP A 159 -6.55 10.04 9.52
CA TRP A 159 -6.60 11.41 9.02
C TRP A 159 -7.73 12.25 9.66
N LYS A 160 -8.81 11.62 10.08
CA LYS A 160 -9.92 12.25 10.81
C LYS A 160 -9.75 12.20 12.33
N ARG A 161 -8.58 11.77 12.83
CA ARG A 161 -8.28 11.61 14.27
C ARG A 161 -9.24 10.66 15.01
N LYS A 162 -9.82 9.69 14.28
CA LYS A 162 -10.66 8.61 14.81
C LYS A 162 -9.83 7.33 14.93
N LEU A 163 -8.84 7.34 15.80
CA LEU A 163 -7.89 6.23 15.97
C LEU A 163 -8.55 5.04 16.66
N LEU A 164 -8.15 3.84 16.24
CA LEU A 164 -8.39 2.61 16.97
C LEU A 164 -7.24 2.35 17.95
N GLU A 165 -7.49 1.55 18.98
CA GLU A 165 -6.45 1.09 19.89
C GLU A 165 -5.33 0.35 19.14
N ASN A 166 -5.72 -0.47 18.15
CA ASN A 166 -4.81 -1.24 17.30
C ASN A 166 -5.06 -0.92 15.82
N GLU A 167 -4.42 0.11 15.30
CA GLU A 167 -4.48 0.43 13.87
C GLU A 167 -3.70 -0.61 13.05
N PRO A 168 -4.23 -1.09 11.91
CA PRO A 168 -3.56 -2.08 11.08
C PRO A 168 -2.17 -1.67 10.57
N LEU A 169 -1.95 -0.36 10.39
CA LEU A 169 -0.67 0.19 9.94
C LEU A 169 -0.40 1.55 10.60
N GLU A 170 0.80 1.68 11.17
CA GLU A 170 1.27 2.94 11.76
C GLU A 170 1.56 3.99 10.68
N MET A 171 1.15 5.25 10.95
CA MET A 171 1.23 6.37 10.01
C MET A 171 2.11 7.49 10.53
N ASP A 172 2.79 8.17 9.61
CA ASP A 172 3.71 9.27 9.91
C ASP A 172 3.11 10.67 9.65
N ILE A 173 1.78 10.81 9.72
CA ILE A 173 1.06 12.06 9.39
C ILE A 173 1.58 13.25 10.21
N GLY A 174 1.87 13.04 11.49
CA GLY A 174 2.40 14.07 12.38
C GLY A 174 3.79 14.60 12.01
N LYS A 175 4.49 13.94 11.08
CA LYS A 175 5.79 14.40 10.56
C LYS A 175 5.67 15.39 9.41
N ILE A 176 4.48 15.55 8.81
CA ILE A 176 4.24 16.54 7.75
C ILE A 176 4.14 17.91 8.37
N LYS A 177 4.92 18.88 7.86
CA LYS A 177 4.73 20.30 8.09
C LYS A 177 4.02 20.91 6.89
N TRP A 178 2.90 21.57 7.16
CA TRP A 178 2.15 22.34 6.18
C TRP A 178 2.72 23.76 6.13
N ARG A 179 2.71 24.35 4.92
CA ARG A 179 3.07 25.77 4.78
C ARG A 179 1.92 26.59 5.36
N GLU A 180 2.28 27.58 6.17
CA GLU A 180 1.32 28.61 6.57
C GLU A 180 0.92 29.38 5.31
N THR A 181 -0.38 29.41 5.02
CA THR A 181 -0.98 30.20 3.94
C THR A 181 -1.22 31.62 4.41
#